data_045d67170c93f68a1cc69fc240ab7e15
#
_entry.id   045d67170c93f68a1cc69fc240ab7e15
#
_cell.length_a   1.000
_cell.length_b   1.000
_cell.length_c   1.000
_cell.angle_alpha   90.00
_cell.angle_beta   90.00
_cell.angle_gamma   90.00
#
_symmetry.space_group_name_H-M   'P 1'
#
loop_
_entity.id
_entity.type
_entity.pdbx_description
1 polymer ?
#
loop_
_entity_poly.entity_id
_entity_poly.type
_entity_poly.pdbx_seq_one_letter_code
_entity_poly.pdbx_strand_id
1 'polypeptide(L)'
;DGLEALEALMENDVYLILMDIMMPKLDGIKATIKIRQDKNIPIILVSAKGEDTDKILGLNIGADDYITKPFNLLELIARVKSNLRRYMNLGNFSNESLQQDILKSGGLELNTSTKEVKVDSLNVKVTPIEYRILELLLRNKGRVFSIDEIYEKVWKEESFNVENTVAVHIRRIREKIEINPKEPRYLKVVWGIGYKIEKI
;
A
#
# COMPACT_ATOMS: atom_id res chain seq x y z
N ASP A 1 21.65 6.03 -9.57
CA ASP A 1 20.49 6.41 -10.39
C ASP A 1 19.48 5.26 -10.49
N GLY A 2 18.33 5.47 -11.17
CA GLY A 2 17.27 4.46 -11.26
C GLY A 2 17.67 3.18 -11.99
N LEU A 3 18.63 3.22 -12.91
CA LEU A 3 19.14 2.02 -13.58
C LEU A 3 20.01 1.21 -12.61
N GLU A 4 20.91 1.84 -11.91
CA GLU A 4 21.72 1.23 -10.87
C GLU A 4 20.85 0.59 -9.76
N ALA A 5 19.73 1.24 -9.40
CA ALA A 5 18.79 0.69 -8.44
C ALA A 5 18.14 -0.61 -8.95
N LEU A 6 17.79 -0.69 -10.24
CA LEU A 6 17.25 -1.91 -10.84
C LEU A 6 18.29 -3.04 -10.88
N GLU A 7 19.54 -2.73 -11.21
CA GLU A 7 20.66 -3.69 -11.19
C GLU A 7 20.91 -4.21 -9.77
N ALA A 8 20.98 -3.31 -8.78
CA ALA A 8 21.17 -3.69 -7.38
C ALA A 8 20.06 -4.63 -6.86
N LEU A 9 18.82 -4.49 -7.35
CA LEU A 9 17.70 -5.35 -6.99
C LEU A 9 17.78 -6.77 -7.61
N MET A 10 18.61 -6.97 -8.62
CA MET A 10 18.88 -8.30 -9.19
C MET A 10 19.96 -9.06 -8.42
N GLU A 11 20.89 -8.32 -7.83
CA GLU A 11 22.09 -8.88 -7.19
C GLU A 11 21.96 -9.02 -5.67
N ASN A 12 20.96 -8.33 -5.05
CA ASN A 12 20.85 -8.25 -3.60
C ASN A 12 19.44 -8.54 -3.09
N ASP A 13 19.38 -9.08 -1.88
CA ASP A 13 18.13 -9.21 -1.12
C ASP A 13 17.77 -7.86 -0.49
N VAL A 14 16.86 -7.14 -1.10
CA VAL A 14 16.41 -5.82 -0.67
C VAL A 14 15.04 -5.92 -0.01
N TYR A 15 14.92 -5.38 1.19
CA TYR A 15 13.69 -5.41 2.00
C TYR A 15 12.91 -4.10 2.03
N LEU A 16 13.53 -2.99 1.62
CA LEU A 16 12.92 -1.67 1.50
C LEU A 16 13.76 -0.81 0.56
N ILE A 17 13.11 0.06 -0.20
CA ILE A 17 13.75 0.99 -1.13
C ILE A 17 13.43 2.42 -0.70
N LEU A 18 14.47 3.22 -0.52
CA LEU A 18 14.37 4.68 -0.50
C LEU A 18 14.71 5.19 -1.90
N MET A 19 13.75 5.78 -2.58
CA MET A 19 13.88 6.18 -3.98
C MET A 19 13.74 7.69 -4.11
N ASP A 20 14.80 8.36 -4.49
CA ASP A 20 14.72 9.79 -4.86
C ASP A 20 13.96 9.92 -6.18
N ILE A 21 13.01 10.85 -6.26
CA ILE A 21 12.28 11.13 -7.49
C ILE A 21 13.22 11.75 -8.53
N MET A 22 14.04 12.72 -8.10
CA MET A 22 14.91 13.48 -8.99
C MET A 22 16.27 12.81 -9.15
N MET A 23 16.37 11.88 -10.08
CA MET A 23 17.62 11.20 -10.41
C MET A 23 17.94 11.29 -11.91
N PRO A 24 19.22 11.32 -12.28
CA PRO A 24 19.64 11.30 -13.69
C PRO A 24 19.33 9.94 -14.35
N LYS A 25 19.36 9.89 -15.69
CA LYS A 25 19.13 8.73 -16.56
C LYS A 25 17.72 8.13 -16.41
N LEU A 26 17.41 7.50 -15.29
CA LEU A 26 16.08 6.98 -14.99
C LEU A 26 15.61 7.61 -13.68
N ASP A 27 14.54 8.40 -13.74
CA ASP A 27 13.93 9.03 -12.55
C ASP A 27 13.26 8.00 -11.63
N GLY A 28 13.05 8.38 -10.36
CA GLY A 28 12.52 7.47 -9.35
C GLY A 28 11.08 7.01 -9.61
N ILE A 29 10.30 7.80 -10.33
CA ILE A 29 8.93 7.45 -10.74
C ILE A 29 8.95 6.30 -11.73
N LYS A 30 9.73 6.43 -12.81
CA LYS A 30 9.88 5.38 -13.82
C LYS A 30 10.54 4.12 -13.24
N ALA A 31 11.53 4.29 -12.36
CA ALA A 31 12.14 3.17 -11.65
C ALA A 31 11.11 2.42 -10.80
N THR A 32 10.26 3.13 -10.05
CA THR A 32 9.19 2.54 -9.25
C THR A 32 8.20 1.74 -10.10
N ILE A 33 7.77 2.28 -11.26
CA ILE A 33 6.88 1.56 -12.18
C ILE A 33 7.50 0.23 -12.63
N LYS A 34 8.78 0.25 -13.02
CA LYS A 34 9.49 -0.98 -13.43
C LYS A 34 9.61 -1.99 -12.30
N ILE A 35 9.98 -1.54 -11.10
CA ILE A 35 10.08 -2.42 -9.91
C ILE A 35 8.72 -3.08 -9.61
N ARG A 36 7.62 -2.35 -9.76
CA ARG A 36 6.27 -2.85 -9.47
C ARG A 36 5.75 -3.88 -10.47
N GLN A 37 6.38 -4.03 -11.62
CA GLN A 37 6.03 -5.11 -12.56
C GLN A 37 6.29 -6.49 -11.94
N ASP A 38 7.38 -6.61 -11.18
CA ASP A 38 7.84 -7.92 -10.68
C ASP A 38 7.92 -8.01 -9.16
N LYS A 39 8.17 -6.91 -8.45
CA LYS A 39 8.47 -6.90 -7.01
C LYS A 39 7.49 -6.05 -6.20
N ASN A 40 7.12 -6.55 -5.02
CA ASN A 40 6.25 -5.86 -4.05
C ASN A 40 7.02 -5.37 -2.82
N ILE A 41 8.32 -5.11 -2.95
CA ILE A 41 9.17 -4.56 -1.89
C ILE A 41 8.65 -3.16 -1.52
N PRO A 42 8.58 -2.77 -0.24
CA PRO A 42 8.17 -1.42 0.16
C PRO A 42 9.05 -0.35 -0.47
N ILE A 43 8.43 0.69 -1.03
CA ILE A 43 9.13 1.84 -1.65
C ILE A 43 8.65 3.10 -0.95
N ILE A 44 9.60 3.85 -0.38
CA ILE A 44 9.40 5.19 0.14
C ILE A 44 10.02 6.17 -0.87
N LEU A 45 9.20 7.03 -1.46
CA LEU A 45 9.69 8.07 -2.35
C LEU A 45 10.24 9.25 -1.56
N VAL A 46 11.33 9.82 -2.07
CA VAL A 46 11.93 11.04 -1.53
C VAL A 46 11.73 12.15 -2.57
N SER A 47 10.99 13.21 -2.23
CA SER A 47 10.65 14.31 -3.14
C SER A 47 11.16 15.66 -2.66
N ALA A 48 11.27 16.66 -3.56
CA ALA A 48 11.52 18.04 -3.17
C ALA A 48 10.26 18.67 -2.53
N LYS A 49 10.45 19.70 -1.69
CA LYS A 49 9.36 20.41 -1.05
C LYS A 49 8.58 21.25 -2.08
N GLY A 50 7.26 21.13 -2.10
CA GLY A 50 6.36 21.96 -2.90
C GLY A 50 5.69 21.26 -4.09
N GLU A 51 6.01 20.00 -4.37
CA GLU A 51 5.43 19.23 -5.49
C GLU A 51 4.40 18.22 -4.98
N ASP A 52 3.21 18.71 -4.56
CA ASP A 52 2.12 17.82 -4.13
C ASP A 52 1.64 16.91 -5.25
N THR A 53 1.80 17.34 -6.50
CA THR A 53 1.55 16.51 -7.69
C THR A 53 2.45 15.29 -7.77
N ASP A 54 3.73 15.41 -7.39
CA ASP A 54 4.68 14.28 -7.40
C ASP A 54 4.38 13.27 -6.30
N LYS A 55 3.87 13.73 -5.15
CA LYS A 55 3.41 12.83 -4.06
C LYS A 55 2.25 11.97 -4.52
N ILE A 56 1.22 12.61 -5.10
CA ILE A 56 0.02 11.92 -5.60
C ILE A 56 0.41 10.99 -6.74
N LEU A 57 1.28 11.44 -7.66
CA LEU A 57 1.76 10.62 -8.76
C LEU A 57 2.58 9.43 -8.24
N GLY A 58 3.52 9.64 -7.32
CA GLY A 58 4.34 8.60 -6.71
C GLY A 58 3.53 7.52 -6.02
N LEU A 59 2.53 7.90 -5.24
CA LEU A 59 1.61 6.96 -4.62
C LEU A 59 0.76 6.25 -5.68
N ASN A 60 0.29 6.93 -6.72
CA ASN A 60 -0.48 6.33 -7.83
C ASN A 60 0.29 5.26 -8.61
N ILE A 61 1.61 5.37 -8.72
CA ILE A 61 2.45 4.41 -9.46
C ILE A 61 2.95 3.23 -8.65
N GLY A 62 2.72 3.22 -7.31
CA GLY A 62 3.07 2.07 -6.52
C GLY A 62 3.93 2.29 -5.30
N ALA A 63 4.30 3.51 -4.96
CA ALA A 63 4.97 3.78 -3.71
C ALA A 63 4.04 3.47 -2.51
N ASP A 64 4.64 3.03 -1.41
CA ASP A 64 3.91 2.73 -0.17
C ASP A 64 3.86 3.95 0.76
N ASP A 65 4.86 4.84 0.63
CA ASP A 65 4.97 6.06 1.43
C ASP A 65 5.83 7.09 0.71
N TYR A 66 5.91 8.31 1.22
CA TYR A 66 6.79 9.37 0.72
C TYR A 66 7.32 10.23 1.85
N ILE A 67 8.45 10.92 1.61
CA ILE A 67 9.03 11.92 2.49
C ILE A 67 9.55 13.10 1.68
N THR A 68 9.39 14.32 2.19
CA THR A 68 9.82 15.54 1.49
C THR A 68 11.13 16.08 2.03
N LYS A 69 12.03 16.50 1.13
CA LYS A 69 13.27 17.23 1.47
C LYS A 69 12.96 18.70 1.82
N PRO A 70 13.61 19.30 2.84
CA PRO A 70 14.47 18.65 3.82
C PRO A 70 13.65 17.83 4.82
N PHE A 71 14.06 16.61 5.11
CA PHE A 71 13.40 15.74 6.08
C PHE A 71 14.19 15.64 7.39
N ASN A 72 13.48 15.39 8.48
CA ASN A 72 14.08 15.05 9.76
C ASN A 72 14.56 13.58 9.72
N LEU A 73 15.80 13.33 10.14
CA LEU A 73 16.36 11.99 10.17
C LEU A 73 15.53 11.02 11.05
N LEU A 74 14.97 11.50 12.16
CA LEU A 74 14.11 10.70 13.04
C LEU A 74 12.81 10.31 12.34
N GLU A 75 12.23 11.21 11.54
CA GLU A 75 11.05 10.92 10.72
C GLU A 75 11.37 9.85 9.69
N LEU A 76 12.48 9.99 8.95
CA LEU A 76 12.89 8.99 7.97
C LEU A 76 13.08 7.61 8.62
N ILE A 77 13.79 7.54 9.76
CA ILE A 77 14.00 6.30 10.50
C ILE A 77 12.68 5.68 10.96
N ALA A 78 11.74 6.50 11.45
CA ALA A 78 10.42 6.03 11.87
C ALA A 78 9.65 5.41 10.71
N ARG A 79 9.59 6.08 9.54
CA ARG A 79 8.95 5.59 8.31
C ARG A 79 9.59 4.30 7.81
N VAL A 80 10.92 4.23 7.75
CA VAL A 80 11.67 3.02 7.35
C VAL A 80 11.34 1.86 8.29
N LYS A 81 11.44 2.05 9.60
CA LYS A 81 11.11 1.01 10.58
C LYS A 81 9.65 0.57 10.48
N SER A 82 8.74 1.51 10.28
CA SER A 82 7.31 1.22 10.14
C SER A 82 7.03 0.38 8.89
N ASN A 83 7.59 0.75 7.73
CA ASN A 83 7.45 0.02 6.49
C ASN A 83 8.12 -1.38 6.53
N LEU A 84 9.34 -1.49 7.07
CA LEU A 84 10.02 -2.78 7.26
C LEU A 84 9.25 -3.70 8.19
N ARG A 85 8.80 -3.21 9.34
CA ARG A 85 7.99 -4.02 10.27
C ARG A 85 6.71 -4.53 9.58
N ARG A 86 6.08 -3.71 8.76
CA ARG A 86 4.90 -4.10 7.97
C ARG A 86 5.23 -5.19 6.96
N TYR A 87 6.34 -5.06 6.25
CA TYR A 87 6.78 -6.02 5.25
C TYR A 87 7.20 -7.35 5.87
N MET A 88 8.01 -7.31 6.92
CA MET A 88 8.47 -8.51 7.62
C MET A 88 7.34 -9.25 8.34
N ASN A 89 6.38 -8.51 8.93
CA ASN A 89 5.23 -9.12 9.59
C ASN A 89 4.20 -9.71 8.60
N LEU A 90 4.31 -9.44 7.30
CA LEU A 90 3.57 -10.19 6.28
C LEU A 90 4.07 -11.64 6.18
N GLY A 91 5.32 -11.92 6.59
CA GLY A 91 5.93 -13.26 6.61
C GLY A 91 5.84 -14.02 7.94
N ASN A 92 5.59 -13.34 9.07
CA ASN A 92 5.63 -13.93 10.39
C ASN A 92 4.32 -13.72 11.15
N PHE A 93 3.39 -14.64 11.02
CA PHE A 93 2.38 -14.89 12.05
C PHE A 93 2.58 -16.30 12.60
N SER A 94 3.18 -16.37 13.80
CA SER A 94 3.18 -17.54 14.64
C SER A 94 1.75 -17.91 15.06
N ASN A 95 1.48 -19.18 14.95
CA ASN A 95 0.35 -19.94 15.46
C ASN A 95 -0.33 -19.35 16.72
N GLU A 96 -1.53 -18.80 16.53
CA GLU A 96 -2.59 -18.95 17.51
C GLU A 96 -3.96 -18.86 16.80
N SER A 97 -4.74 -19.91 16.98
CA SER A 97 -6.11 -20.14 16.51
C SER A 97 -6.29 -20.58 15.04
N LEU A 98 -6.40 -21.87 14.87
CA LEU A 98 -6.98 -22.60 13.74
C LEU A 98 -8.49 -22.29 13.59
N GLN A 99 -8.87 -21.06 13.21
CA GLN A 99 -10.22 -20.77 12.68
C GLN A 99 -10.24 -19.45 11.91
N GLN A 100 -10.41 -19.58 10.60
CA GLN A 100 -10.60 -18.54 9.59
C GLN A 100 -9.36 -17.77 9.11
N ASP A 101 -8.46 -18.49 8.46
CA ASP A 101 -7.37 -17.84 7.70
C ASP A 101 -7.86 -17.10 6.45
N ILE A 102 -9.12 -17.31 6.04
CA ILE A 102 -9.70 -16.69 4.85
C ILE A 102 -10.79 -15.69 5.24
N LEU A 103 -10.52 -14.42 5.00
CA LEU A 103 -11.51 -13.35 5.04
C LEU A 103 -12.20 -13.26 3.66
N LYS A 104 -13.53 -13.29 3.64
CA LYS A 104 -14.26 -13.35 2.37
C LYS A 104 -15.43 -12.37 2.35
N SER A 105 -15.67 -11.72 1.20
CA SER A 105 -16.88 -10.99 0.89
C SER A 105 -17.23 -11.19 -0.60
N GLY A 106 -18.29 -11.93 -0.88
CA GLY A 106 -18.58 -12.36 -2.26
C GLY A 106 -17.42 -13.16 -2.85
N GLY A 107 -16.95 -12.74 -4.04
CA GLY A 107 -15.80 -13.34 -4.70
C GLY A 107 -14.44 -12.81 -4.24
N LEU A 108 -14.40 -11.78 -3.40
CA LEU A 108 -13.15 -11.25 -2.83
C LEU A 108 -12.74 -12.09 -1.61
N GLU A 109 -11.55 -12.70 -1.69
CA GLU A 109 -10.96 -13.55 -0.66
C GLU A 109 -9.56 -13.03 -0.30
N LEU A 110 -9.25 -13.01 1.00
CA LEU A 110 -7.93 -12.66 1.52
C LEU A 110 -7.50 -13.72 2.52
N ASN A 111 -6.40 -14.42 2.21
CA ASN A 111 -5.81 -15.38 3.10
C ASN A 111 -4.83 -14.68 4.04
N THR A 112 -5.10 -14.76 5.34
CA THR A 112 -4.29 -14.07 6.36
C THR A 112 -2.97 -14.79 6.67
N SER A 113 -2.86 -16.08 6.36
CA SER A 113 -1.64 -16.87 6.54
C SER A 113 -0.69 -16.75 5.34
N THR A 114 -1.19 -16.96 4.11
CA THR A 114 -0.36 -16.89 2.90
C THR A 114 -0.21 -15.46 2.35
N LYS A 115 -1.00 -14.50 2.87
CA LYS A 115 -1.05 -13.10 2.42
C LYS A 115 -1.50 -12.92 0.98
N GLU A 116 -2.18 -13.92 0.45
CA GLU A 116 -2.75 -13.88 -0.89
C GLU A 116 -4.12 -13.18 -0.91
N VAL A 117 -4.36 -12.47 -2.00
CA VAL A 117 -5.66 -11.89 -2.32
C VAL A 117 -6.17 -12.51 -3.61
N LYS A 118 -7.44 -12.92 -3.62
CA LYS A 118 -8.12 -13.48 -4.80
C LYS A 118 -9.42 -12.76 -5.05
N VAL A 119 -9.76 -12.62 -6.32
CA VAL A 119 -11.10 -12.19 -6.78
C VAL A 119 -11.61 -13.23 -7.76
N ASP A 120 -12.78 -13.79 -7.46
CA ASP A 120 -13.39 -14.87 -8.26
C ASP A 120 -12.37 -16.00 -8.58
N SER A 121 -11.61 -16.41 -7.55
CA SER A 121 -10.54 -17.44 -7.57
C SER A 121 -9.27 -17.06 -8.33
N LEU A 122 -9.16 -15.87 -8.90
CA LEU A 122 -7.95 -15.37 -9.57
C LEU A 122 -7.06 -14.59 -8.59
N ASN A 123 -5.76 -14.89 -8.58
CA ASN A 123 -4.80 -14.18 -7.75
C ASN A 123 -4.64 -12.72 -8.17
N VAL A 124 -4.68 -11.80 -7.20
CA VAL A 124 -4.50 -10.37 -7.40
C VAL A 124 -3.24 -9.92 -6.70
N LYS A 125 -2.31 -9.30 -7.44
CA LYS A 125 -1.08 -8.74 -6.85
C LYS A 125 -1.38 -7.41 -6.17
N VAL A 126 -1.20 -7.36 -4.85
CA VAL A 126 -1.37 -6.16 -4.03
C VAL A 126 -0.07 -5.80 -3.33
N THR A 127 0.14 -4.50 -3.08
CA THR A 127 1.26 -4.04 -2.26
C THR A 127 1.00 -4.32 -0.77
N PRO A 128 2.03 -4.28 0.11
CA PRO A 128 1.85 -4.47 1.54
C PRO A 128 0.81 -3.53 2.18
N ILE A 129 0.75 -2.28 1.74
CA ILE A 129 -0.23 -1.30 2.23
C ILE A 129 -1.64 -1.63 1.73
N GLU A 130 -1.79 -1.93 0.45
CA GLU A 130 -3.07 -2.33 -0.12
C GLU A 130 -3.63 -3.59 0.56
N TYR A 131 -2.77 -4.58 0.83
CA TYR A 131 -3.13 -5.77 1.59
C TYR A 131 -3.68 -5.42 2.98
N ARG A 132 -3.00 -4.53 3.73
CA ARG A 132 -3.41 -4.15 5.08
C ARG A 132 -4.71 -3.36 5.10
N ILE A 133 -4.93 -2.50 4.11
CA ILE A 133 -6.21 -1.79 3.96
C ILE A 133 -7.33 -2.83 3.73
N LEU A 134 -7.12 -3.77 2.81
CA LEU A 134 -8.08 -4.85 2.54
C LEU A 134 -8.33 -5.71 3.78
N GLU A 135 -7.28 -6.12 4.49
CA GLU A 135 -7.40 -6.91 5.73
C GLU A 135 -8.20 -6.17 6.80
N LEU A 136 -7.89 -4.88 7.05
CA LEU A 136 -8.63 -4.05 8.00
C LEU A 136 -10.13 -4.01 7.68
N LEU A 137 -10.46 -3.72 6.42
CA LEU A 137 -11.84 -3.55 5.99
C LEU A 137 -12.59 -4.89 5.91
N LEU A 138 -11.93 -5.98 5.47
CA LEU A 138 -12.53 -7.32 5.40
C LEU A 138 -12.77 -7.92 6.79
N ARG A 139 -11.91 -7.70 7.77
CA ARG A 139 -12.16 -8.10 9.15
C ARG A 139 -13.37 -7.41 9.76
N ASN A 140 -13.71 -6.23 9.25
CA ASN A 140 -14.79 -5.36 9.75
C ASN A 140 -15.84 -5.07 8.68
N LYS A 141 -16.24 -6.06 7.91
CA LYS A 141 -17.20 -5.92 6.81
C LYS A 141 -18.47 -5.16 7.24
N GLY A 142 -18.87 -4.18 6.43
CA GLY A 142 -20.04 -3.33 6.67
C GLY A 142 -19.76 -2.13 7.56
N ARG A 143 -18.68 -2.14 8.37
CA ARG A 143 -18.25 -0.97 9.16
C ARG A 143 -17.59 0.07 8.24
N VAL A 144 -17.97 1.32 8.40
CA VAL A 144 -17.31 2.45 7.74
C VAL A 144 -16.13 2.90 8.58
N PHE A 145 -14.99 3.08 7.93
CA PHE A 145 -13.79 3.67 8.52
C PHE A 145 -13.54 5.02 7.90
N SER A 146 -13.27 6.04 8.72
CA SER A 146 -12.80 7.33 8.22
C SER A 146 -11.40 7.21 7.58
N ILE A 147 -11.01 8.21 6.81
CA ILE A 147 -9.67 8.28 6.22
C ILE A 147 -8.60 8.23 7.32
N ASP A 148 -8.80 9.01 8.38
CA ASP A 148 -7.89 9.06 9.53
C ASP A 148 -7.82 7.70 10.24
N GLU A 149 -8.94 7.05 10.52
CA GLU A 149 -8.97 5.71 11.13
C GLU A 149 -8.22 4.67 10.26
N ILE A 150 -8.38 4.72 8.93
CA ILE A 150 -7.65 3.82 8.02
C ILE A 150 -6.16 4.11 8.12
N TYR A 151 -5.77 5.39 8.04
CA TYR A 151 -4.37 5.76 8.11
C TYR A 151 -3.74 5.33 9.43
N GLU A 152 -4.29 5.73 10.56
CA GLU A 152 -3.76 5.39 11.89
C GLU A 152 -3.62 3.88 12.10
N LYS A 153 -4.63 3.09 11.69
CA LYS A 153 -4.61 1.63 11.85
C LYS A 153 -3.64 0.93 10.90
N VAL A 154 -3.50 1.42 9.68
CA VAL A 154 -2.66 0.79 8.65
C VAL A 154 -1.21 1.28 8.74
N TRP A 155 -0.99 2.59 8.87
CA TRP A 155 0.36 3.16 9.00
C TRP A 155 0.87 3.15 10.43
N LYS A 156 -0.02 3.09 11.43
CA LYS A 156 0.31 3.17 12.87
C LYS A 156 1.04 4.47 13.23
N GLU A 157 0.64 5.54 12.62
CA GLU A 157 1.11 6.90 12.78
C GLU A 157 -0.09 7.82 12.96
N GLU A 158 0.10 8.98 13.61
CA GLU A 158 -0.95 9.99 13.72
C GLU A 158 -1.32 10.53 12.32
N SER A 159 -2.61 10.74 12.10
CA SER A 159 -3.11 11.28 10.83
C SER A 159 -2.84 12.78 10.75
N PHE A 160 -2.00 13.21 9.81
CA PHE A 160 -1.76 14.61 9.50
C PHE A 160 -1.75 14.83 7.99
N ASN A 161 -2.78 15.49 7.44
CA ASN A 161 -2.93 15.74 5.99
C ASN A 161 -2.82 14.48 5.11
N VAL A 162 -3.45 13.38 5.54
CA VAL A 162 -3.32 12.05 4.93
C VAL A 162 -4.41 11.69 3.92
N GLU A 163 -5.36 12.59 3.67
CA GLU A 163 -6.53 12.34 2.81
C GLU A 163 -6.14 11.81 1.44
N ASN A 164 -5.17 12.42 0.80
CA ASN A 164 -4.70 12.00 -0.52
C ASN A 164 -4.01 10.63 -0.50
N THR A 165 -3.27 10.32 0.58
CA THR A 165 -2.55 9.04 0.71
C THR A 165 -3.51 7.86 0.72
N VAL A 166 -4.51 7.89 1.59
CA VAL A 166 -5.51 6.81 1.67
C VAL A 166 -6.33 6.72 0.40
N ALA A 167 -6.83 7.85 -0.13
CA ALA A 167 -7.66 7.89 -1.32
C ALA A 167 -6.96 7.27 -2.55
N VAL A 168 -5.66 7.53 -2.71
CA VAL A 168 -4.86 6.95 -3.80
C VAL A 168 -4.76 5.42 -3.66
N HIS A 169 -4.48 4.90 -2.47
CA HIS A 169 -4.44 3.45 -2.26
C HIS A 169 -5.82 2.80 -2.47
N ILE A 170 -6.90 3.43 -2.00
CA ILE A 170 -8.26 2.96 -2.26
C ILE A 170 -8.57 2.88 -3.76
N ARG A 171 -8.19 3.91 -4.53
CA ARG A 171 -8.36 3.90 -5.99
C ARG A 171 -7.61 2.72 -6.63
N ARG A 172 -6.36 2.52 -6.27
CA ARG A 172 -5.53 1.42 -6.79
C ARG A 172 -6.04 0.03 -6.40
N ILE A 173 -6.52 -0.13 -5.18
CA ILE A 173 -7.17 -1.36 -4.75
C ILE A 173 -8.38 -1.63 -5.65
N ARG A 174 -9.23 -0.63 -5.90
CA ARG A 174 -10.39 -0.78 -6.79
C ARG A 174 -9.99 -1.18 -8.21
N GLU A 175 -8.95 -0.57 -8.76
CA GLU A 175 -8.42 -0.91 -10.10
C GLU A 175 -7.99 -2.38 -10.20
N LYS A 176 -7.65 -3.03 -9.07
CA LYS A 176 -7.20 -4.42 -9.00
C LYS A 176 -8.31 -5.42 -8.66
N ILE A 177 -9.29 -5.03 -7.83
CA ILE A 177 -10.29 -5.98 -7.31
C ILE A 177 -11.68 -5.79 -7.91
N GLU A 178 -11.97 -4.67 -8.56
CA GLU A 178 -13.29 -4.36 -9.11
C GLU A 178 -13.31 -4.49 -10.63
N ILE A 179 -14.39 -5.05 -11.17
CA ILE A 179 -14.61 -5.07 -12.63
C ILE A 179 -14.77 -3.64 -13.15
N ASN A 180 -15.52 -2.80 -12.43
CA ASN A 180 -15.67 -1.39 -12.73
C ASN A 180 -15.27 -0.57 -11.49
N PRO A 181 -14.06 0.06 -11.46
CA PRO A 181 -13.60 0.85 -10.32
C PRO A 181 -14.48 2.07 -9.98
N LYS A 182 -15.27 2.58 -10.96
CA LYS A 182 -16.21 3.69 -10.75
C LYS A 182 -17.51 3.25 -10.08
N GLU A 183 -17.88 1.99 -10.26
CA GLU A 183 -19.08 1.37 -9.66
C GLU A 183 -18.64 0.15 -8.83
N PRO A 184 -17.86 0.34 -7.75
CA PRO A 184 -17.24 -0.75 -7.04
C PRO A 184 -18.26 -1.68 -6.40
N ARG A 185 -18.05 -2.99 -6.50
CA ARG A 185 -18.86 -4.02 -5.86
C ARG A 185 -18.49 -4.21 -4.41
N TYR A 186 -17.19 -4.31 -4.13
CA TYR A 186 -16.65 -4.66 -2.81
C TYR A 186 -16.31 -3.45 -1.97
N LEU A 187 -15.47 -2.52 -2.47
CA LEU A 187 -14.91 -1.41 -1.72
C LEU A 187 -15.71 -0.13 -1.99
N LYS A 188 -16.67 0.15 -1.11
CA LYS A 188 -17.61 1.27 -1.21
C LYS A 188 -17.07 2.53 -0.54
N VAL A 189 -17.41 3.70 -1.10
CA VAL A 189 -17.30 4.99 -0.44
C VAL A 189 -18.61 5.31 0.28
N VAL A 190 -18.50 5.87 1.47
CA VAL A 190 -19.61 6.51 2.17
C VAL A 190 -19.27 8.00 2.21
N TRP A 191 -19.93 8.76 1.36
CA TRP A 191 -19.63 10.18 1.13
C TRP A 191 -19.62 10.98 2.42
N GLY A 192 -18.59 11.80 2.60
CA GLY A 192 -18.37 12.62 3.79
C GLY A 192 -17.94 11.85 5.04
N ILE A 193 -17.81 10.52 4.99
CA ILE A 193 -17.46 9.68 6.15
C ILE A 193 -16.18 8.86 5.90
N GLY A 194 -16.12 8.06 4.81
CA GLY A 194 -14.96 7.21 4.57
C GLY A 194 -15.27 6.01 3.68
N TYR A 195 -14.67 4.85 4.00
CA TYR A 195 -14.71 3.66 3.18
C TYR A 195 -15.11 2.41 3.98
N LYS A 196 -15.71 1.45 3.30
CA LYS A 196 -16.05 0.13 3.85
C LYS A 196 -15.91 -0.96 2.79
N ILE A 197 -15.75 -2.22 3.20
CA ILE A 197 -16.07 -3.36 2.35
C ILE A 197 -17.54 -3.76 2.60
N GLU A 198 -18.27 -3.96 1.50
CA GLU A 198 -19.67 -4.36 1.56
C GLU A 198 -19.79 -5.79 2.11
N LYS A 199 -20.86 -6.05 2.82
CA LYS A 199 -21.16 -7.38 3.35
C LYS A 199 -22.05 -8.12 2.33
N ILE A 200 -21.38 -8.90 1.46
CA ILE A 200 -22.02 -9.66 0.38
C ILE A 200 -21.97 -11.16 0.72
#